data_7051893beee05b6718232cc662dd58d2
#
_entry.id   7051893beee05b6718232cc662dd58d2
#
_cell.length_a   1.000
_cell.length_b   1.000
_cell.length_c   1.000
_cell.angle_alpha   90.00
_cell.angle_beta   90.00
_cell.angle_gamma   90.00
#
_symmetry.space_group_name_H-M   'P 1'
#
loop_
_entity.id
_entity.type
_entity.pdbx_description
1 polymer ?
#
loop_
_entity_poly.entity_id
_entity_poly.type
_entity_poly.pdbx_seq_one_letter_code
_entity_poly.pdbx_strand_id
1 'polypeptide(L)'
;MDHRKKGGHGMSEKKKIGRNQKDTNDDMVNLVDNLNRTDDLKYNRRAFMKTAVGASVTLGLATLPFSIKAMMNENNDEQNKIEIANLSDIKKGEAINFNYPSEEEPAILVHTKDGELKAYNNKCTHLQCPVFYEHEQDVLLCPCHRGFFDVKTGHPTAGPPQRELPLIELEVIDNVIYAVGRKIRHG
;
A
#
# COMPACT_ATOMS: atom_id res chain seq x y z
N MET A 1 2.03 -82.32 -32.07
CA MET A 1 2.40 -81.57 -33.30
C MET A 1 2.94 -80.24 -32.79
N ASP A 2 4.17 -80.13 -32.46
CA ASP A 2 5.44 -80.04 -33.20
C ASP A 2 5.57 -78.71 -33.93
N HIS A 3 6.61 -78.02 -33.60
CA HIS A 3 7.68 -77.26 -34.18
C HIS A 3 7.93 -75.91 -33.42
N ARG A 4 8.84 -75.85 -32.60
CA ARG A 4 10.31 -75.61 -32.60
C ARG A 4 10.79 -74.66 -33.73
N LYS A 5 11.40 -73.49 -33.35
CA LYS A 5 12.70 -72.95 -33.80
C LYS A 5 12.91 -71.57 -33.14
N LYS A 6 13.91 -71.43 -32.29
CA LYS A 6 15.29 -70.98 -32.52
C LYS A 6 15.31 -69.59 -33.22
N GLY A 7 15.85 -68.53 -32.69
CA GLY A 7 17.11 -68.28 -32.06
C GLY A 7 17.56 -66.91 -32.59
N GLY A 8 18.20 -66.10 -31.84
CA GLY A 8 18.80 -64.84 -32.33
C GLY A 8 19.35 -63.98 -31.19
N HIS A 9 20.55 -64.34 -30.78
CA HIS A 9 21.40 -63.46 -29.98
C HIS A 9 21.73 -62.21 -30.82
N GLY A 10 21.31 -61.04 -30.37
CA GLY A 10 21.82 -59.76 -30.83
C GLY A 10 22.58 -59.07 -29.68
N MET A 11 23.88 -59.22 -29.71
CA MET A 11 24.82 -58.50 -28.82
C MET A 11 24.69 -57.02 -29.07
N SER A 12 24.18 -56.28 -28.10
CA SER A 12 24.19 -54.79 -28.08
C SER A 12 25.63 -54.34 -27.85
N GLU A 13 26.21 -53.87 -28.92
CA GLU A 13 27.52 -53.21 -28.97
C GLU A 13 27.50 -51.90 -28.19
N LYS A 14 28.10 -51.93 -26.99
CA LYS A 14 28.36 -50.73 -26.16
C LYS A 14 29.37 -49.85 -26.93
N LYS A 15 28.86 -48.89 -27.69
CA LYS A 15 29.65 -47.82 -28.25
C LYS A 15 30.23 -46.97 -27.10
N LYS A 16 31.48 -47.24 -26.73
CA LYS A 16 32.27 -46.39 -25.86
C LYS A 16 32.48 -45.05 -26.56
N ILE A 17 31.72 -44.06 -26.18
CA ILE A 17 31.98 -42.64 -26.53
C ILE A 17 33.16 -42.21 -25.66
N GLY A 18 34.38 -42.49 -26.13
CA GLY A 18 35.57 -41.85 -25.60
C GLY A 18 35.60 -40.41 -26.04
N ARG A 19 34.98 -39.52 -25.27
CA ARG A 19 35.13 -38.09 -25.50
C ARG A 19 36.54 -37.71 -25.11
N ASN A 20 37.33 -37.33 -26.14
CA ASN A 20 38.74 -37.02 -25.99
C ASN A 20 38.84 -35.75 -25.10
N GLN A 21 39.64 -35.77 -24.05
CA GLN A 21 39.83 -34.66 -23.12
C GLN A 21 40.37 -33.39 -23.82
N LYS A 22 40.94 -33.55 -25.00
CA LYS A 22 41.41 -32.46 -25.84
C LYS A 22 40.25 -31.68 -26.47
N ASP A 23 39.19 -32.37 -26.92
CA ASP A 23 38.02 -31.74 -27.53
C ASP A 23 37.24 -30.89 -26.53
N THR A 24 37.20 -31.30 -25.23
CA THR A 24 36.52 -30.51 -24.18
C THR A 24 37.29 -29.25 -23.77
N ASN A 25 38.62 -29.26 -23.89
CA ASN A 25 39.44 -28.07 -23.61
C ASN A 25 39.30 -27.04 -24.78
N ASP A 26 39.28 -27.52 -26.01
CA ASP A 26 39.10 -26.64 -27.18
C ASP A 26 37.70 -25.99 -27.19
N ASP A 27 36.67 -26.72 -26.78
CA ASP A 27 35.31 -26.19 -26.63
C ASP A 27 35.23 -25.12 -25.50
N MET A 28 35.95 -25.33 -24.38
CA MET A 28 35.98 -24.34 -23.29
C MET A 28 36.74 -23.08 -23.67
N VAL A 29 37.88 -23.22 -24.40
CA VAL A 29 38.64 -22.07 -24.90
C VAL A 29 37.81 -21.26 -25.89
N ASN A 30 37.12 -21.91 -26.81
CA ASN A 30 36.22 -21.24 -27.74
C ASN A 30 35.02 -20.54 -27.04
N LEU A 31 34.53 -21.12 -25.96
CA LEU A 31 33.46 -20.49 -25.15
C LEU A 31 33.96 -19.22 -24.44
N VAL A 32 35.16 -19.27 -23.88
CA VAL A 32 35.79 -18.11 -23.20
C VAL A 32 36.13 -17.00 -24.22
N ASP A 33 36.64 -17.34 -25.36
CA ASP A 33 36.94 -16.38 -26.45
C ASP A 33 35.67 -15.72 -27.00
N ASN A 34 34.56 -16.47 -27.08
CA ASN A 34 33.26 -15.91 -27.45
C ASN A 34 32.71 -14.98 -26.35
N LEU A 35 32.92 -15.27 -25.09
CA LEU A 35 32.51 -14.37 -24.00
C LEU A 35 33.31 -13.06 -24.03
N ASN A 36 34.60 -13.12 -24.29
CA ASN A 36 35.42 -11.91 -24.43
C ASN A 36 35.11 -11.09 -25.71
N ARG A 37 34.56 -11.72 -26.73
CA ARG A 37 34.22 -11.04 -27.99
C ARG A 37 32.92 -10.22 -27.88
N THR A 38 32.08 -10.50 -26.92
CA THR A 38 30.85 -9.71 -26.67
C THR A 38 31.11 -8.43 -25.87
N ASP A 39 32.29 -8.30 -25.22
CA ASP A 39 32.61 -7.15 -24.38
C ASP A 39 33.24 -5.97 -25.13
N ASP A 40 33.52 -6.13 -26.44
CA ASP A 40 33.97 -5.03 -27.33
C ASP A 40 32.80 -4.13 -27.80
N LEU A 41 31.74 -4.03 -27.02
CA LEU A 41 30.84 -2.89 -27.08
C LEU A 41 31.64 -1.65 -26.63
N LYS A 42 32.35 -1.03 -27.59
CA LYS A 42 32.93 0.29 -27.36
C LYS A 42 31.86 1.18 -26.85
N TYR A 43 31.82 1.30 -25.51
CA TYR A 43 30.87 2.15 -24.79
C TYR A 43 31.14 3.58 -25.27
N ASN A 44 30.45 3.97 -26.32
CA ASN A 44 30.60 5.29 -26.90
C ASN A 44 29.91 6.26 -25.93
N ARG A 45 30.71 6.94 -25.08
CA ARG A 45 30.23 7.91 -24.09
C ARG A 45 29.24 8.90 -24.67
N ARG A 46 29.46 9.30 -25.97
CA ARG A 46 28.53 10.20 -26.66
C ARG A 46 27.18 9.53 -26.99
N ALA A 47 27.17 8.25 -27.36
CA ALA A 47 25.92 7.52 -27.59
C ALA A 47 25.16 7.30 -26.27
N PHE A 48 25.86 6.93 -25.20
CA PHE A 48 25.27 6.79 -23.89
C PHE A 48 24.65 8.11 -23.40
N MET A 49 25.37 9.22 -23.53
CA MET A 49 24.81 10.52 -23.11
C MET A 49 23.57 10.93 -23.90
N LYS A 50 23.57 10.67 -25.23
CA LYS A 50 22.39 10.95 -26.06
C LYS A 50 21.19 10.09 -25.69
N THR A 51 21.40 8.79 -25.45
CA THR A 51 20.33 7.88 -25.04
C THR A 51 19.83 8.19 -23.60
N ALA A 52 20.73 8.53 -22.68
CA ALA A 52 20.37 8.91 -21.32
C ALA A 52 19.53 10.20 -21.29
N VAL A 53 19.95 11.22 -22.03
CA VAL A 53 19.18 12.48 -22.15
C VAL A 53 17.84 12.24 -22.83
N GLY A 54 17.82 11.46 -23.93
CA GLY A 54 16.57 11.13 -24.62
C GLY A 54 15.59 10.37 -23.72
N ALA A 55 16.07 9.38 -22.98
CA ALA A 55 15.25 8.61 -22.05
C ALA A 55 14.70 9.48 -20.90
N SER A 56 15.51 10.41 -20.37
CA SER A 56 15.07 11.32 -19.30
C SER A 56 13.99 12.29 -19.79
N VAL A 57 14.11 12.82 -20.99
CA VAL A 57 13.12 13.73 -21.57
C VAL A 57 11.81 13.00 -21.85
N THR A 58 11.84 11.80 -22.41
CA THR A 58 10.63 11.02 -22.70
C THR A 58 9.94 10.59 -21.41
N LEU A 59 10.69 10.17 -20.39
CA LEU A 59 10.13 9.81 -19.08
C LEU A 59 9.50 11.04 -18.39
N GLY A 60 10.17 12.19 -18.44
CA GLY A 60 9.66 13.45 -17.89
C GLY A 60 8.35 13.88 -18.55
N LEU A 61 8.27 13.84 -19.90
CA LEU A 61 7.05 14.18 -20.63
C LEU A 61 5.90 13.21 -20.36
N ALA A 62 6.20 11.90 -20.18
CA ALA A 62 5.19 10.89 -19.88
C ALA A 62 4.60 11.06 -18.45
N THR A 63 5.36 11.60 -17.50
CA THR A 63 4.90 11.80 -16.12
C THR A 63 4.18 13.13 -15.89
N LEU A 64 4.34 14.13 -16.78
CA LEU A 64 3.69 15.43 -16.67
C LEU A 64 2.16 15.36 -16.49
N PRO A 65 1.40 14.60 -17.30
CA PRO A 65 -0.06 14.56 -17.14
C PRO A 65 -0.47 13.94 -15.79
N PHE A 66 0.32 13.01 -15.26
CA PHE A 66 0.06 12.39 -13.97
C PHE A 66 0.32 13.37 -12.82
N SER A 67 1.41 14.14 -12.90
CA SER A 67 1.74 15.16 -11.89
C SER A 67 0.72 16.30 -11.88
N ILE A 68 0.26 16.76 -13.04
CA ILE A 68 -0.78 17.79 -13.15
C ILE A 68 -2.09 17.28 -12.55
N LYS A 69 -2.47 16.04 -12.85
CA LYS A 69 -3.68 15.43 -12.27
C LYS A 69 -3.59 15.29 -10.75
N ALA A 70 -2.41 14.93 -10.21
CA ALA A 70 -2.19 14.86 -8.78
C ALA A 70 -2.33 16.25 -8.11
N MET A 71 -1.73 17.29 -8.70
CA MET A 71 -1.85 18.67 -8.18
C MET A 71 -3.27 19.22 -8.27
N MET A 72 -4.04 18.85 -9.31
CA MET A 72 -5.45 19.28 -9.44
C MET A 72 -6.37 18.52 -8.50
N ASN A 73 -5.95 17.36 -7.99
CA ASN A 73 -6.74 16.53 -7.07
C ASN A 73 -6.61 16.98 -5.60
N GLU A 74 -5.66 17.87 -5.27
CA GLU A 74 -5.52 18.43 -3.91
C GLU A 74 -6.61 19.42 -3.52
N ASN A 75 -7.42 19.91 -4.49
CA ASN A 75 -8.48 20.89 -4.25
C ASN A 75 -9.89 20.28 -4.23
N ASN A 76 -10.03 18.96 -4.03
CA ASN A 76 -11.32 18.28 -4.01
C ASN A 76 -11.97 18.22 -2.60
N ASP A 77 -11.79 19.22 -1.75
CA ASP A 77 -12.48 19.27 -0.47
C ASP A 77 -14.01 19.32 -0.60
N GLU A 78 -14.53 19.87 -1.68
CA GLU A 78 -15.98 19.88 -1.93
C GLU A 78 -16.56 18.54 -2.40
N GLN A 79 -15.73 17.62 -2.94
CA GLN A 79 -16.23 16.35 -3.48
C GLN A 79 -16.35 15.23 -2.43
N ASN A 80 -15.85 15.44 -1.22
CA ASN A 80 -15.87 14.46 -0.14
C ASN A 80 -16.83 14.81 1.00
N LYS A 81 -17.84 15.66 0.74
CA LYS A 81 -18.87 15.99 1.73
C LYS A 81 -19.82 14.80 1.87
N ILE A 82 -19.77 14.15 3.02
CA ILE A 82 -20.60 12.97 3.35
C ILE A 82 -21.54 13.34 4.48
N GLU A 83 -22.83 13.11 4.29
CA GLU A 83 -23.84 13.21 5.34
C GLU A 83 -23.65 12.09 6.36
N ILE A 84 -23.64 12.44 7.66
CA ILE A 84 -23.49 11.49 8.75
C ILE A 84 -24.82 11.18 9.42
N ALA A 85 -25.49 12.21 9.93
CA ALA A 85 -26.75 12.09 10.69
C ALA A 85 -27.39 13.46 10.86
N ASN A 86 -28.67 13.48 11.29
CA ASN A 86 -29.25 14.72 11.80
C ASN A 86 -28.74 14.98 13.23
N LEU A 87 -28.52 16.23 13.55
CA LEU A 87 -28.10 16.65 14.90
C LEU A 87 -29.12 16.26 15.98
N SER A 88 -30.41 16.21 15.62
CA SER A 88 -31.49 15.77 16.51
C SER A 88 -31.43 14.29 16.88
N ASP A 89 -30.78 13.47 16.05
CA ASP A 89 -30.76 12.01 16.18
C ASP A 89 -29.62 11.51 17.09
N ILE A 90 -28.69 12.40 17.46
CA ILE A 90 -27.57 12.07 18.34
C ILE A 90 -27.64 12.91 19.63
N LYS A 91 -27.84 12.27 20.77
CA LYS A 91 -27.86 12.94 22.06
C LYS A 91 -26.45 13.20 22.59
N LYS A 92 -26.35 14.17 23.52
CA LYS A 92 -25.09 14.39 24.25
C LYS A 92 -24.63 13.14 24.96
N GLY A 93 -23.37 12.81 24.84
CA GLY A 93 -22.78 11.59 25.37
C GLY A 93 -23.05 10.33 24.53
N GLU A 94 -23.48 10.48 23.29
CA GLU A 94 -23.65 9.38 22.34
C GLU A 94 -22.61 9.47 21.20
N ALA A 95 -22.40 8.35 20.52
CA ALA A 95 -21.51 8.26 19.38
C ALA A 95 -22.14 7.44 18.24
N ILE A 96 -21.83 7.82 17.01
CA ILE A 96 -22.28 7.14 15.78
C ILE A 96 -21.05 6.73 14.98
N ASN A 97 -21.01 5.48 14.51
CA ASN A 97 -20.01 5.02 13.56
C ASN A 97 -20.48 5.32 12.15
N PHE A 98 -19.56 5.79 11.31
CA PHE A 98 -19.78 6.06 9.89
C PHE A 98 -18.49 5.75 9.10
N ASN A 99 -18.48 5.98 7.81
CA ASN A 99 -17.28 5.79 6.98
C ASN A 99 -16.91 7.11 6.31
N TYR A 100 -15.61 7.46 6.31
CA TYR A 100 -15.10 8.68 5.70
C TYR A 100 -13.58 8.60 5.42
N PRO A 101 -13.07 9.00 4.25
CA PRO A 101 -13.78 9.53 3.08
C PRO A 101 -14.36 8.44 2.16
N SER A 102 -14.12 7.18 2.45
CA SER A 102 -14.61 6.03 1.66
C SER A 102 -15.24 4.98 2.57
N GLU A 103 -15.96 4.03 1.98
CA GLU A 103 -16.62 2.92 2.72
C GLU A 103 -15.64 2.02 3.48
N GLU A 104 -14.36 2.02 3.10
CA GLU A 104 -13.31 1.20 3.72
C GLU A 104 -12.65 1.90 4.92
N GLU A 105 -12.96 3.18 5.15
CA GLU A 105 -12.35 3.96 6.21
C GLU A 105 -13.33 4.27 7.34
N PRO A 106 -13.32 3.44 8.42
CA PRO A 106 -14.23 3.63 9.53
C PRO A 106 -13.90 4.89 10.31
N ALA A 107 -14.95 5.57 10.74
CA ALA A 107 -14.91 6.80 11.49
C ALA A 107 -15.92 6.76 12.63
N ILE A 108 -15.73 7.62 13.63
CA ILE A 108 -16.61 7.78 14.77
C ILE A 108 -16.94 9.26 14.96
N LEU A 109 -18.22 9.59 15.03
CA LEU A 109 -18.75 10.88 15.47
C LEU A 109 -19.15 10.78 16.93
N VAL A 110 -18.73 11.70 17.75
CA VAL A 110 -19.11 11.81 19.15
C VAL A 110 -19.78 13.15 19.42
N HIS A 111 -20.95 13.12 20.02
CA HIS A 111 -21.55 14.29 20.64
C HIS A 111 -21.16 14.28 22.11
N THR A 112 -20.14 15.05 22.48
CA THR A 112 -19.58 15.05 23.83
C THR A 112 -20.60 15.46 24.89
N LYS A 113 -20.34 15.16 26.15
CA LYS A 113 -21.21 15.59 27.27
C LYS A 113 -21.36 17.09 27.34
N ASP A 114 -20.33 17.84 26.95
CA ASP A 114 -20.35 19.31 26.91
C ASP A 114 -21.16 19.86 25.72
N GLY A 115 -21.52 19.00 24.76
CA GLY A 115 -22.30 19.36 23.58
C GLY A 115 -21.49 19.77 22.37
N GLU A 116 -20.19 19.42 22.32
CA GLU A 116 -19.37 19.58 21.14
C GLU A 116 -19.50 18.34 20.23
N LEU A 117 -19.45 18.57 18.92
CA LEU A 117 -19.34 17.49 17.95
C LEU A 117 -17.88 17.28 17.56
N LYS A 118 -17.40 16.05 17.69
CA LYS A 118 -16.05 15.66 17.30
C LYS A 118 -16.10 14.38 16.49
N ALA A 119 -15.32 14.33 15.40
CA ALA A 119 -15.22 13.10 14.62
C ALA A 119 -13.77 12.74 14.34
N TYR A 120 -13.51 11.45 14.35
CA TYR A 120 -12.17 10.91 14.19
C TYR A 120 -12.19 9.67 13.31
N ASN A 121 -11.06 9.39 12.67
CA ASN A 121 -10.83 8.05 12.13
C ASN A 121 -10.87 7.04 13.27
N ASN A 122 -11.64 5.97 13.10
CA ASN A 122 -11.91 4.97 14.14
C ASN A 122 -10.81 3.89 14.24
N LYS A 123 -9.61 4.14 13.75
CA LYS A 123 -8.48 3.21 13.81
C LYS A 123 -7.45 3.71 14.83
N CYS A 124 -7.22 2.94 15.89
CA CYS A 124 -6.21 3.23 16.90
C CYS A 124 -4.82 3.40 16.25
N THR A 125 -4.13 4.48 16.61
CA THR A 125 -2.81 4.83 16.05
C THR A 125 -1.67 3.91 16.48
N HIS A 126 -1.92 2.95 17.39
CA HIS A 126 -0.98 1.92 17.75
C HIS A 126 -0.95 0.78 16.70
N LEU A 127 -2.01 -0.02 16.61
CA LEU A 127 -2.09 -1.19 15.72
C LEU A 127 -3.45 -1.29 15.00
N GLN A 128 -4.09 -0.17 14.68
CA GLN A 128 -5.29 -0.08 13.85
C GLN A 128 -6.54 -0.80 14.40
N CYS A 129 -6.56 -1.17 15.70
CA CYS A 129 -7.77 -1.69 16.33
C CYS A 129 -8.89 -0.63 16.37
N PRO A 130 -10.15 -1.03 16.32
CA PRO A 130 -11.28 -0.10 16.48
C PRO A 130 -11.25 0.64 17.80
N VAL A 131 -11.64 1.90 17.77
CA VAL A 131 -11.77 2.78 18.94
C VAL A 131 -13.25 2.97 19.23
N PHE A 132 -13.64 2.99 20.50
CA PHE A 132 -15.00 3.15 20.95
C PHE A 132 -15.12 4.34 21.89
N TYR A 133 -16.29 4.97 21.90
CA TYR A 133 -16.58 6.02 22.87
C TYR A 133 -17.03 5.41 24.19
N GLU A 134 -16.31 5.75 25.24
CA GLU A 134 -16.65 5.36 26.61
C GLU A 134 -17.41 6.51 27.30
N HIS A 135 -18.73 6.34 27.39
CA HIS A 135 -19.63 7.38 27.87
C HIS A 135 -19.34 7.81 29.32
N GLU A 136 -19.04 6.84 30.23
CA GLU A 136 -18.86 7.19 31.65
C GLU A 136 -17.66 8.13 31.87
N GLN A 137 -16.58 7.88 31.17
CA GLN A 137 -15.32 8.62 31.30
C GLN A 137 -15.18 9.77 30.31
N ASP A 138 -16.08 9.86 29.32
CA ASP A 138 -16.02 10.83 28.22
C ASP A 138 -14.68 10.77 27.44
N VAL A 139 -14.26 9.56 27.10
CA VAL A 139 -13.00 9.29 26.37
C VAL A 139 -13.21 8.35 25.20
N LEU A 140 -12.24 8.31 24.30
CA LEU A 140 -12.18 7.30 23.26
C LEU A 140 -11.23 6.17 23.71
N LEU A 141 -11.73 4.94 23.73
CA LEU A 141 -11.03 3.74 24.21
C LEU A 141 -10.75 2.74 23.09
N CYS A 142 -9.50 2.34 22.96
CA CYS A 142 -9.10 1.17 22.19
C CYS A 142 -8.94 -0.04 23.13
N PRO A 143 -9.79 -1.08 23.05
CA PRO A 143 -9.77 -2.18 24.00
C PRO A 143 -8.59 -3.14 23.83
N CYS A 144 -7.97 -3.21 22.65
CA CYS A 144 -6.91 -4.17 22.35
C CYS A 144 -5.72 -4.07 23.32
N HIS A 145 -5.24 -2.87 23.59
CA HIS A 145 -4.10 -2.63 24.49
C HIS A 145 -4.37 -1.47 25.46
N ARG A 146 -5.66 -1.19 25.72
CA ARG A 146 -6.11 -0.14 26.62
C ARG A 146 -5.49 1.23 26.28
N GLY A 147 -5.55 1.62 25.00
CA GLY A 147 -5.23 2.95 24.56
C GLY A 147 -6.38 3.90 24.82
N PHE A 148 -6.15 5.01 25.49
CA PHE A 148 -7.13 6.04 25.76
C PHE A 148 -6.79 7.31 25.03
N PHE A 149 -7.81 7.98 24.51
CA PHE A 149 -7.67 9.24 23.80
C PHE A 149 -8.68 10.25 24.36
N ASP A 150 -8.26 11.47 24.50
CA ASP A 150 -9.14 12.59 24.87
C ASP A 150 -10.18 12.84 23.76
N VAL A 151 -11.44 12.90 24.11
CA VAL A 151 -12.52 13.02 23.13
C VAL A 151 -12.55 14.35 22.40
N LYS A 152 -12.04 15.42 22.99
CA LYS A 152 -12.06 16.77 22.40
C LYS A 152 -10.92 16.99 21.42
N THR A 153 -9.77 16.42 21.72
CA THR A 153 -8.53 16.66 20.98
C THR A 153 -8.05 15.47 20.14
N GLY A 154 -8.49 14.25 20.48
CA GLY A 154 -8.00 13.02 19.87
C GLY A 154 -6.60 12.61 20.35
N HIS A 155 -5.97 13.38 21.27
CA HIS A 155 -4.64 13.06 21.79
C HIS A 155 -4.66 11.81 22.68
N PRO A 156 -3.63 10.95 22.60
CA PRO A 156 -3.51 9.82 23.51
C PRO A 156 -3.26 10.31 24.94
N THR A 157 -4.02 9.80 25.89
CA THR A 157 -3.91 10.12 27.32
C THR A 157 -3.32 8.99 28.14
N ALA A 158 -3.45 7.74 27.66
CA ALA A 158 -2.86 6.57 28.31
C ALA A 158 -2.73 5.40 27.31
N GLY A 159 -1.86 4.45 27.68
CA GLY A 159 -1.60 3.26 26.89
C GLY A 159 -0.52 3.44 25.81
N PRO A 160 -0.37 2.49 24.88
CA PRO A 160 0.72 2.48 23.92
C PRO A 160 0.61 3.47 22.73
N PRO A 161 -0.55 4.06 22.36
CA PRO A 161 -0.61 5.03 21.29
C PRO A 161 0.29 6.24 21.55
N GLN A 162 1.04 6.67 20.51
CA GLN A 162 1.96 7.81 20.58
C GLN A 162 1.49 9.01 19.76
N ARG A 163 0.46 8.82 18.93
CA ARG A 163 -0.08 9.85 18.03
C ARG A 163 -1.57 10.00 18.22
N GLU A 164 -2.05 11.21 17.97
CA GLU A 164 -3.49 11.51 18.00
C GLU A 164 -4.26 10.77 16.90
N LEU A 165 -5.56 10.61 17.13
CA LEU A 165 -6.48 10.13 16.10
C LEU A 165 -6.63 11.21 15.01
N PRO A 166 -6.60 10.83 13.71
CA PRO A 166 -6.87 11.77 12.63
C PRO A 166 -8.24 12.41 12.79
N LEU A 167 -8.27 13.74 12.87
CA LEU A 167 -9.50 14.52 13.02
C LEU A 167 -10.25 14.56 11.69
N ILE A 168 -11.57 14.41 11.76
CA ILE A 168 -12.48 14.64 10.64
C ILE A 168 -13.17 15.99 10.89
N GLU A 169 -13.07 16.89 9.94
CA GLU A 169 -13.70 18.19 9.99
C GLU A 169 -15.20 18.04 9.70
N LEU A 170 -15.99 18.71 10.53
CA LEU A 170 -17.46 18.64 10.50
C LEU A 170 -18.05 19.99 10.14
N GLU A 171 -19.15 19.94 9.40
CA GLU A 171 -20.00 21.09 9.11
C GLU A 171 -21.45 20.71 9.45
N VAL A 172 -22.18 21.64 10.05
CA VAL A 172 -23.60 21.45 10.35
C VAL A 172 -24.42 22.44 9.52
N ILE A 173 -25.25 21.90 8.64
CA ILE A 173 -26.13 22.69 7.76
C ILE A 173 -27.55 22.17 7.91
N ASP A 174 -28.50 23.06 8.20
CA ASP A 174 -29.94 22.74 8.30
C ASP A 174 -30.23 21.52 9.22
N ASN A 175 -29.52 21.45 10.36
CA ASN A 175 -29.63 20.36 11.35
C ASN A 175 -29.03 19.01 10.86
N VAL A 176 -28.29 18.99 9.77
CA VAL A 176 -27.58 17.80 9.26
C VAL A 176 -26.09 17.98 9.46
N ILE A 177 -25.45 16.92 9.99
CA ILE A 177 -24.00 16.87 10.24
C ILE A 177 -23.31 16.24 9.03
N TYR A 178 -22.33 16.93 8.48
CA TYR A 178 -21.52 16.49 7.36
C TYR A 178 -20.05 16.33 7.77
N ALA A 179 -19.40 15.29 7.24
CA ALA A 179 -17.95 15.22 7.19
C ALA A 179 -17.46 15.93 5.93
N VAL A 180 -16.53 16.87 6.06
CA VAL A 180 -16.10 17.74 4.96
C VAL A 180 -14.59 17.69 4.70
N GLY A 181 -13.79 17.12 5.59
CA GLY A 181 -12.33 17.05 5.43
C GLY A 181 -11.67 16.17 6.47
N ARG A 182 -10.40 15.83 6.24
CA ARG A 182 -9.56 15.12 7.20
C ARG A 182 -8.34 15.97 7.52
N LYS A 183 -8.09 16.20 8.79
CA LYS A 183 -6.89 16.88 9.27
C LYS A 183 -5.99 15.93 10.01
N ILE A 184 -4.84 15.64 9.43
CA ILE A 184 -3.75 14.94 10.12
C ILE A 184 -2.93 16.03 10.80
N ARG A 185 -3.04 16.12 12.12
CA ARG A 185 -2.19 17.00 12.90
C ARG A 185 -0.93 16.25 13.26
N HIS A 186 0.21 16.76 12.88
CA HIS A 186 1.50 16.26 13.33
C HIS A 186 1.85 17.01 14.60
N GLY A 187 1.76 16.35 15.75
CA GLY A 187 2.22 16.87 17.02
C GLY A 187 3.73 16.82 17.12
#